data_f11d88cf658bf2fd07520cd56240507b
#
_entry.id   f11d88cf658bf2fd07520cd56240507b
#
_cell.length_a   1.000
_cell.length_b   1.000
_cell.length_c   1.000
_cell.angle_alpha   90.00
_cell.angle_beta   90.00
_cell.angle_gamma   90.00
#
_symmetry.space_group_name_H-M   'P 1'
#
loop_
_entity.id
_entity.type
_entity.pdbx_description
1 polymer ?
#
loop_
_entity_poly.entity_id
_entity_poly.type
_entity_poly.pdbx_seq_one_letter_code
_entity_poly.pdbx_strand_id
1 'polypeptide(L)'
;MKSSVSIVRCENYDEEKVIIALRESIKLIGGIQTFVKKGSRVLLKPNLLYGKSPEKAVTTHPSILKGTIQLVREAGGIPFIGDSPAVGSLTRAAEKSGIKAVADEMKCPLVEFNRPVVPRDGGGKIFKKLEIDQTVLEADVVINLPKWKTHAQMFLTLGVKNLFGCIPGPRKAQCHLMAGEDAKAFARILVDVYRIVQPSLTILDGIVGMEGNGPNSGRPIPIRLLLSSGDSLSLDQIVCDLLGIARKSLLTNRVAFDQALGKEEIDVLGGKVENVKISSFQFPTLSQVNWGLPGFLSRALKNALTSKPAVVEEICKKCDECTKICPPEALTRKGKDLVFDYKQCIRCFCCLEVCPEGAISIKPGWALRLKSKFQNPNVK
;
A
#
# COMPACT_ATOMS: atom_id res chain seq x y z
N MET A 1 19.02 -18.22 0.83
CA MET A 1 17.99 -18.87 1.65
C MET A 1 16.65 -18.75 0.95
N LYS A 2 15.84 -19.80 0.94
CA LYS A 2 14.44 -19.71 0.46
C LYS A 2 13.69 -18.74 1.35
N SER A 3 12.80 -17.94 0.77
CA SER A 3 11.94 -17.05 1.52
C SER A 3 10.68 -17.82 1.96
N SER A 4 10.21 -17.56 3.18
CA SER A 4 9.02 -18.22 3.72
C SER A 4 7.90 -17.20 3.94
N VAL A 5 6.68 -17.63 3.63
CA VAL A 5 5.45 -16.86 3.90
C VAL A 5 4.48 -17.74 4.68
N SER A 6 4.07 -17.29 5.85
CA SER A 6 3.02 -17.96 6.60
C SER A 6 1.64 -17.45 6.19
N ILE A 7 0.66 -18.37 6.14
CA ILE A 7 -0.75 -18.07 5.91
C ILE A 7 -1.55 -18.64 7.09
N VAL A 8 -2.19 -17.78 7.85
CA VAL A 8 -3.00 -18.17 9.02
C VAL A 8 -4.41 -17.59 8.87
N ARG A 9 -5.41 -18.39 9.22
CA ARG A 9 -6.81 -17.97 9.21
C ARG A 9 -7.12 -17.17 10.47
N CYS A 10 -7.81 -16.03 10.29
CA CYS A 10 -8.32 -15.22 11.38
C CYS A 10 -9.69 -14.64 10.98
N GLU A 11 -10.76 -15.07 11.66
CA GLU A 11 -12.13 -14.83 11.22
C GLU A 11 -12.58 -13.37 11.35
N ASN A 12 -12.08 -12.66 12.36
CA ASN A 12 -12.48 -11.29 12.68
C ASN A 12 -11.39 -10.58 13.50
N TYR A 13 -11.64 -9.32 13.90
CA TYR A 13 -10.73 -8.51 14.69
C TYR A 13 -10.93 -8.61 16.22
N ASP A 14 -11.51 -9.70 16.71
CA ASP A 14 -11.48 -10.01 18.13
C ASP A 14 -10.03 -10.08 18.62
N GLU A 15 -9.72 -9.37 19.72
CA GLU A 15 -8.33 -9.19 20.16
C GLU A 15 -7.64 -10.51 20.52
N GLU A 16 -8.36 -11.47 21.15
CA GLU A 16 -7.80 -12.77 21.50
C GLU A 16 -7.52 -13.61 20.25
N LYS A 17 -8.45 -13.60 19.28
CA LYS A 17 -8.26 -14.31 18.01
C LYS A 17 -7.11 -13.72 17.20
N VAL A 18 -6.99 -12.39 17.16
CA VAL A 18 -5.91 -11.71 16.45
C VAL A 18 -4.55 -12.03 17.08
N ILE A 19 -4.40 -11.98 18.40
CA ILE A 19 -3.12 -12.28 19.04
C ILE A 19 -2.72 -13.76 18.85
N ILE A 20 -3.67 -14.69 18.89
CA ILE A 20 -3.42 -16.10 18.61
C ILE A 20 -2.93 -16.26 17.15
N ALA A 21 -3.63 -15.67 16.18
CA ALA A 21 -3.26 -15.75 14.77
C ALA A 21 -1.89 -15.09 14.49
N LEU A 22 -1.58 -13.96 15.13
CA LEU A 22 -0.27 -13.31 15.04
C LEU A 22 0.85 -14.22 15.57
N ARG A 23 0.66 -14.82 16.75
CA ARG A 23 1.63 -15.77 17.34
C ARG A 23 1.87 -16.96 16.43
N GLU A 24 0.82 -17.58 15.93
CA GLU A 24 0.90 -18.70 15.00
C GLU A 24 1.64 -18.31 13.72
N SER A 25 1.22 -17.21 13.08
CA SER A 25 1.80 -16.73 11.82
C SER A 25 3.29 -16.45 11.95
N ILE A 26 3.71 -15.78 13.03
CA ILE A 26 5.11 -15.44 13.26
C ILE A 26 5.91 -16.68 13.70
N LYS A 27 5.31 -17.59 14.49
CA LYS A 27 5.96 -18.87 14.90
C LYS A 27 6.33 -19.72 13.69
N LEU A 28 5.46 -19.81 12.69
CA LEU A 28 5.70 -20.57 11.46
C LEU A 28 6.96 -20.11 10.71
N ILE A 29 7.31 -18.82 10.79
CA ILE A 29 8.50 -18.26 10.13
C ILE A 29 9.69 -18.06 11.08
N GLY A 30 9.73 -18.77 12.22
CA GLY A 30 10.86 -18.79 13.15
C GLY A 30 10.65 -18.05 14.47
N GLY A 31 9.49 -17.44 14.72
CA GLY A 31 9.17 -16.74 15.96
C GLY A 31 9.66 -15.28 15.98
N ILE A 32 9.06 -14.48 16.85
CA ILE A 32 9.36 -13.03 16.95
C ILE A 32 10.82 -12.76 17.33
N GLN A 33 11.44 -13.64 18.10
CA GLN A 33 12.85 -13.52 18.55
C GLN A 33 13.85 -13.64 17.39
N THR A 34 13.44 -14.18 16.25
CA THR A 34 14.24 -14.19 15.02
C THR A 34 14.43 -12.76 14.49
N PHE A 35 13.41 -11.91 14.65
CA PHE A 35 13.36 -10.56 14.12
C PHE A 35 13.69 -9.49 15.15
N VAL A 36 13.29 -9.68 16.40
CA VAL A 36 13.41 -8.70 17.49
C VAL A 36 14.33 -9.23 18.57
N LYS A 37 15.41 -8.49 18.88
CA LYS A 37 16.29 -8.77 20.00
C LYS A 37 15.93 -7.89 21.19
N LYS A 38 16.29 -8.33 22.41
CA LYS A 38 16.10 -7.55 23.63
C LYS A 38 16.80 -6.18 23.52
N GLY A 39 16.06 -5.13 23.83
CA GLY A 39 16.52 -3.75 23.76
C GLY A 39 16.44 -3.11 22.36
N SER A 40 16.12 -3.86 21.29
CA SER A 40 15.97 -3.27 19.94
C SER A 40 14.87 -2.21 19.91
N ARG A 41 15.14 -1.07 19.28
CA ARG A 41 14.17 -0.05 18.93
C ARG A 41 13.39 -0.50 17.69
N VAL A 42 12.11 -0.83 17.86
CA VAL A 42 11.29 -1.47 16.83
C VAL A 42 10.28 -0.49 16.27
N LEU A 43 10.47 -0.07 15.04
CA LEU A 43 9.48 0.71 14.30
C LEU A 43 8.33 -0.20 13.84
N LEU A 44 7.13 0.07 14.32
CA LEU A 44 5.88 -0.47 13.80
C LEU A 44 5.32 0.49 12.76
N LYS A 45 5.30 0.07 11.50
CA LYS A 45 4.85 0.90 10.39
C LYS A 45 3.49 0.45 9.85
N PRO A 46 2.37 0.97 10.37
CA PRO A 46 1.04 0.67 9.84
C PRO A 46 0.82 1.29 8.47
N ASN A 47 -0.30 0.99 7.84
CA ASN A 47 -0.83 1.70 6.71
C ASN A 47 -1.90 2.68 7.21
N LEU A 48 -1.65 3.98 7.17
CA LEU A 48 -2.58 4.99 7.70
C LEU A 48 -3.25 5.85 6.62
N LEU A 49 -2.61 6.04 5.47
CA LEU A 49 -3.08 6.89 4.36
C LEU A 49 -3.39 8.33 4.84
N TYR A 50 -4.60 8.61 5.32
CA TYR A 50 -5.01 9.85 5.99
C TYR A 50 -5.99 9.58 7.15
N GLY A 51 -6.11 8.31 7.55
CA GLY A 51 -7.01 7.84 8.60
C GLY A 51 -8.47 7.72 8.14
N LYS A 52 -9.03 6.57 8.36
CA LYS A 52 -10.47 6.25 8.24
C LYS A 52 -10.82 5.30 9.36
N SER A 53 -12.11 5.25 9.72
CA SER A 53 -12.56 4.26 10.67
C SER A 53 -12.22 2.83 10.23
N PRO A 54 -11.90 1.92 11.15
CA PRO A 54 -11.38 0.58 10.84
C PRO A 54 -12.29 -0.23 9.91
N GLU A 55 -13.62 -0.04 10.01
CA GLU A 55 -14.64 -0.76 9.23
C GLU A 55 -14.54 -0.47 7.73
N LYS A 56 -13.89 0.64 7.35
CA LYS A 56 -13.66 0.98 5.94
C LYS A 56 -12.52 0.19 5.30
N ALA A 57 -11.77 -0.59 6.07
CA ALA A 57 -10.61 -1.38 5.61
C ALA A 57 -9.58 -0.59 4.80
N VAL A 58 -9.45 0.72 5.06
CA VAL A 58 -8.46 1.61 4.43
C VAL A 58 -7.12 1.53 5.13
N THR A 59 -7.13 1.39 6.45
CA THR A 59 -5.97 1.40 7.34
C THR A 59 -5.72 0.03 7.96
N THR A 60 -4.51 -0.20 8.45
CA THR A 60 -4.22 -1.35 9.32
C THR A 60 -5.16 -1.28 10.52
N HIS A 61 -5.75 -2.42 10.88
CA HIS A 61 -6.69 -2.48 12.01
C HIS A 61 -5.96 -2.31 13.36
N PRO A 62 -6.56 -1.59 14.33
CA PRO A 62 -5.96 -1.37 15.65
C PRO A 62 -5.57 -2.66 16.39
N SER A 63 -6.36 -3.73 16.32
CA SER A 63 -6.05 -5.02 16.96
C SER A 63 -4.76 -5.66 16.43
N ILE A 64 -4.43 -5.49 15.12
CA ILE A 64 -3.17 -5.96 14.54
C ILE A 64 -2.00 -5.21 15.17
N LEU A 65 -2.11 -3.89 15.30
CA LEU A 65 -1.08 -3.07 15.92
C LEU A 65 -0.92 -3.43 17.40
N LYS A 66 -2.03 -3.54 18.16
CA LYS A 66 -2.04 -3.90 19.59
C LYS A 66 -1.34 -5.24 19.84
N GLY A 67 -1.74 -6.27 19.09
CA GLY A 67 -1.11 -7.59 19.21
C GLY A 67 0.38 -7.56 18.82
N THR A 68 0.77 -6.78 17.78
CA THR A 68 2.18 -6.66 17.40
C THR A 68 3.00 -5.94 18.47
N ILE A 69 2.49 -4.86 19.10
CA ILE A 69 3.13 -4.18 20.23
C ILE A 69 3.40 -5.17 21.36
N GLN A 70 2.41 -6.00 21.70
CA GLN A 70 2.51 -7.00 22.75
C GLN A 70 3.64 -8.00 22.44
N LEU A 71 3.65 -8.58 21.23
CA LEU A 71 4.68 -9.54 20.82
C LEU A 71 6.09 -8.95 20.81
N VAL A 72 6.25 -7.72 20.37
CA VAL A 72 7.54 -7.01 20.41
C VAL A 72 8.04 -6.84 21.84
N ARG A 73 7.16 -6.45 22.78
CA ARG A 73 7.51 -6.29 24.19
C ARG A 73 7.85 -7.62 24.86
N GLU A 74 7.13 -8.68 24.53
CA GLU A 74 7.42 -10.03 25.02
C GLU A 74 8.80 -10.52 24.56
N ALA A 75 9.26 -10.11 23.37
CA ALA A 75 10.62 -10.34 22.91
C ALA A 75 11.67 -9.41 23.57
N GLY A 76 11.24 -8.46 24.41
CA GLY A 76 12.09 -7.46 25.04
C GLY A 76 12.45 -6.27 24.16
N GLY A 77 11.79 -6.10 23.01
CA GLY A 77 11.95 -4.94 22.12
C GLY A 77 11.21 -3.70 22.64
N ILE A 78 11.62 -2.54 22.16
CA ILE A 78 11.06 -1.23 22.51
C ILE A 78 10.29 -0.70 21.28
N PRO A 79 8.95 -0.92 21.20
CA PRO A 79 8.16 -0.53 20.06
C PRO A 79 7.87 0.98 20.04
N PHE A 80 7.82 1.54 18.85
CA PHE A 80 7.24 2.85 18.56
C PHE A 80 6.53 2.79 17.19
N ILE A 81 5.52 3.64 16.99
CA ILE A 81 4.69 3.65 15.79
C ILE A 81 5.11 4.83 14.93
N GLY A 82 5.28 4.61 13.63
CA GLY A 82 5.64 5.68 12.71
C GLY A 82 5.02 5.51 11.32
N ASP A 83 4.60 6.62 10.74
CA ASP A 83 4.16 6.71 9.33
C ASP A 83 4.24 8.18 8.88
N SER A 84 4.20 8.39 7.57
CA SER A 84 3.88 9.69 6.98
C SER A 84 2.58 9.54 6.20
N PRO A 85 1.45 10.04 6.70
CA PRO A 85 0.19 10.03 5.98
C PRO A 85 0.27 10.76 4.64
N ALA A 86 -0.68 10.47 3.74
CA ALA A 86 -0.75 11.14 2.45
C ALA A 86 -1.14 12.62 2.61
N VAL A 87 -2.01 12.91 3.58
CA VAL A 87 -2.50 14.27 3.91
C VAL A 87 -2.70 14.40 5.41
N GLY A 88 -2.44 15.59 5.95
CA GLY A 88 -2.60 15.93 7.36
C GLY A 88 -1.48 15.39 8.23
N SER A 89 -1.68 15.39 9.55
CA SER A 89 -0.71 14.91 10.52
C SER A 89 -0.90 13.42 10.83
N LEU A 90 0.15 12.77 11.31
CA LEU A 90 0.11 11.41 11.83
C LEU A 90 -0.94 11.27 12.95
N THR A 91 -0.98 12.22 13.89
CA THR A 91 -1.92 12.20 15.01
C THR A 91 -3.37 12.15 14.52
N ARG A 92 -3.74 13.03 13.60
CA ARG A 92 -5.10 13.06 13.04
C ARG A 92 -5.47 11.76 12.30
N ALA A 93 -4.52 11.20 11.54
CA ALA A 93 -4.73 9.93 10.86
C ALA A 93 -4.87 8.77 11.86
N ALA A 94 -4.06 8.75 12.91
CA ALA A 94 -4.10 7.76 13.98
C ALA A 94 -5.40 7.84 14.81
N GLU A 95 -5.90 9.04 15.10
CA GLU A 95 -7.19 9.26 15.77
C GLU A 95 -8.34 8.64 14.96
N LYS A 96 -8.45 9.01 13.69
CA LYS A 96 -9.52 8.52 12.81
C LYS A 96 -9.50 7.01 12.59
N SER A 97 -8.33 6.40 12.64
CA SER A 97 -8.15 4.95 12.43
C SER A 97 -8.21 4.12 13.71
N GLY A 98 -8.39 4.73 14.88
CA GLY A 98 -8.33 4.04 16.17
C GLY A 98 -6.92 3.67 16.64
N ILE A 99 -5.90 3.96 15.84
CA ILE A 99 -4.47 3.67 16.16
C ILE A 99 -3.99 4.52 17.34
N LYS A 100 -4.48 5.77 17.47
CA LYS A 100 -4.13 6.66 18.59
C LYS A 100 -4.61 6.08 19.93
N ALA A 101 -5.81 5.53 19.98
CA ALA A 101 -6.34 4.91 21.19
C ALA A 101 -5.46 3.72 21.65
N VAL A 102 -5.03 2.86 20.70
CA VAL A 102 -4.08 1.77 20.99
C VAL A 102 -2.72 2.30 21.44
N ALA A 103 -2.21 3.34 20.78
CA ALA A 103 -0.93 3.96 21.14
C ALA A 103 -0.95 4.48 22.58
N ASP A 104 -2.03 5.15 23.00
CA ASP A 104 -2.22 5.68 24.34
C ASP A 104 -2.40 4.55 25.38
N GLU A 105 -3.30 3.59 25.11
CA GLU A 105 -3.54 2.43 25.98
C GLU A 105 -2.25 1.66 26.24
N MET A 106 -1.52 1.38 25.15
CA MET A 106 -0.27 0.63 25.22
C MET A 106 0.95 1.48 25.56
N LYS A 107 0.80 2.79 25.83
CA LYS A 107 1.93 3.73 26.06
C LYS A 107 3.04 3.50 25.02
N CYS A 108 2.66 3.44 23.73
CA CYS A 108 3.56 3.25 22.61
C CYS A 108 3.69 4.56 21.83
N PRO A 109 4.88 5.17 21.73
CA PRO A 109 5.03 6.49 21.11
C PRO A 109 4.60 6.51 19.64
N LEU A 110 3.92 7.60 19.23
CA LEU A 110 3.67 7.94 17.83
C LEU A 110 4.76 8.91 17.36
N VAL A 111 5.47 8.59 16.30
CA VAL A 111 6.56 9.38 15.73
C VAL A 111 6.24 9.78 14.30
N GLU A 112 6.03 11.06 14.06
CA GLU A 112 5.76 11.60 12.73
C GLU A 112 7.05 11.66 11.90
N PHE A 113 6.97 11.20 10.65
CA PHE A 113 8.11 11.24 9.74
C PHE A 113 8.23 12.62 9.10
N ASN A 114 9.16 13.42 9.59
CA ASN A 114 9.41 14.80 9.15
C ASN A 114 10.90 15.15 8.98
N ARG A 115 11.81 14.16 9.10
CA ARG A 115 13.25 14.31 8.98
C ARG A 115 13.79 13.60 7.71
N PRO A 116 13.58 14.18 6.50
CA PRO A 116 14.04 13.58 5.26
C PRO A 116 15.57 13.56 5.16
N VAL A 117 16.13 12.39 4.86
CA VAL A 117 17.56 12.21 4.60
C VAL A 117 17.77 11.30 3.40
N VAL A 118 18.81 11.57 2.63
CA VAL A 118 19.29 10.63 1.60
C VAL A 118 20.19 9.61 2.29
N PRO A 119 19.93 8.30 2.16
CA PRO A 119 20.77 7.27 2.75
C PRO A 119 22.23 7.38 2.30
N ARG A 120 23.18 6.98 3.18
CA ARG A 120 24.63 7.12 2.93
C ARG A 120 25.08 6.44 1.63
N ASP A 121 24.46 5.34 1.24
CA ASP A 121 24.74 4.58 0.02
C ASP A 121 24.14 5.21 -1.26
N GLY A 122 23.69 6.48 -1.18
CA GLY A 122 23.22 7.25 -2.33
C GLY A 122 21.76 7.06 -2.70
N GLY A 123 20.94 6.41 -1.85
CA GLY A 123 19.53 6.23 -2.13
C GLY A 123 19.22 5.01 -3.01
N GLY A 124 18.24 5.12 -3.91
CA GLY A 124 17.83 4.00 -4.73
C GLY A 124 18.81 3.64 -5.86
N LYS A 125 18.67 2.44 -6.40
CA LYS A 125 19.45 1.98 -7.57
C LYS A 125 19.22 2.87 -8.80
N ILE A 126 17.98 3.31 -8.97
CA ILE A 126 17.55 4.14 -10.12
C ILE A 126 17.41 5.60 -9.69
N PHE A 127 16.82 5.86 -8.54
CA PHE A 127 16.59 7.22 -8.01
C PHE A 127 17.62 7.55 -6.92
N LYS A 128 18.76 8.12 -7.35
CA LYS A 128 19.95 8.40 -6.50
C LYS A 128 19.71 9.32 -5.31
N LYS A 129 18.68 10.19 -5.38
CA LYS A 129 18.35 11.16 -4.31
C LYS A 129 16.99 10.84 -3.67
N LEU A 130 16.72 9.55 -3.40
CA LEU A 130 15.49 9.16 -2.72
C LEU A 130 15.64 9.45 -1.22
N GLU A 131 14.78 10.31 -0.71
CA GLU A 131 14.77 10.69 0.72
C GLU A 131 13.85 9.77 1.52
N ILE A 132 14.38 9.19 2.58
CA ILE A 132 13.64 8.39 3.57
C ILE A 132 13.69 9.14 4.90
N ASP A 133 12.71 8.95 5.78
CA ASP A 133 12.79 9.55 7.11
C ASP A 133 13.93 8.95 7.93
N GLN A 134 14.67 9.82 8.59
CA GLN A 134 15.80 9.44 9.43
C GLN A 134 15.40 8.45 10.53
N THR A 135 14.19 8.60 11.10
CA THR A 135 13.66 7.69 12.13
C THR A 135 13.55 6.24 11.64
N VAL A 136 13.23 6.04 10.35
CA VAL A 136 13.16 4.71 9.74
C VAL A 136 14.55 4.08 9.67
N LEU A 137 15.56 4.88 9.30
CA LEU A 137 16.95 4.42 9.15
C LEU A 137 17.65 4.22 10.50
N GLU A 138 17.18 4.89 11.57
CA GLU A 138 17.68 4.75 12.93
C GLU A 138 17.02 3.63 13.73
N ALA A 139 15.97 3.00 13.20
CA ALA A 139 15.34 1.85 13.85
C ALA A 139 16.21 0.60 13.69
N ASP A 140 16.38 -0.17 14.78
CA ASP A 140 17.11 -1.44 14.72
C ASP A 140 16.32 -2.49 13.96
N VAL A 141 14.97 -2.40 14.04
CA VAL A 141 14.02 -3.32 13.40
C VAL A 141 12.85 -2.54 12.83
N VAL A 142 12.47 -2.82 11.60
CA VAL A 142 11.23 -2.32 10.99
C VAL A 142 10.25 -3.47 10.82
N ILE A 143 9.08 -3.36 11.47
CA ILE A 143 7.94 -4.27 11.25
C ILE A 143 6.92 -3.53 10.41
N ASN A 144 6.74 -3.99 9.19
CA ASN A 144 5.82 -3.44 8.22
C ASN A 144 4.43 -4.08 8.38
N LEU A 145 3.40 -3.26 8.60
CA LEU A 145 2.02 -3.69 8.85
C LEU A 145 1.09 -3.20 7.73
N PRO A 146 1.20 -3.73 6.50
CA PRO A 146 0.35 -3.33 5.38
C PRO A 146 -1.10 -3.79 5.55
N LYS A 147 -2.00 -3.11 4.85
CA LYS A 147 -3.40 -3.49 4.66
C LYS A 147 -3.59 -4.10 3.28
N TRP A 148 -4.27 -5.25 3.20
CA TRP A 148 -4.64 -5.84 1.91
C TRP A 148 -5.73 -5.01 1.24
N LYS A 149 -5.38 -4.28 0.19
CA LYS A 149 -6.36 -3.46 -0.54
C LYS A 149 -5.95 -3.21 -1.99
N THR A 150 -6.95 -2.96 -2.82
CA THR A 150 -6.78 -2.51 -4.21
C THR A 150 -6.20 -1.10 -4.28
N HIS A 151 -5.63 -0.75 -5.42
CA HIS A 151 -5.04 0.56 -5.69
C HIS A 151 -5.18 0.93 -7.17
N ALA A 152 -5.74 2.10 -7.46
CA ALA A 152 -6.03 2.56 -8.82
C ALA A 152 -4.81 2.55 -9.76
N GLN A 153 -3.64 3.02 -9.30
CA GLN A 153 -2.42 3.09 -10.11
C GLN A 153 -1.58 1.81 -10.01
N MET A 154 -1.45 1.23 -8.81
CA MET A 154 -0.51 0.15 -8.53
C MET A 154 -1.17 -1.23 -8.44
N PHE A 155 -2.45 -1.33 -8.77
CA PHE A 155 -3.27 -2.54 -8.73
C PHE A 155 -3.59 -3.00 -7.30
N LEU A 156 -2.58 -3.23 -6.46
CA LEU A 156 -2.74 -3.58 -5.04
C LEU A 156 -1.83 -2.72 -4.16
N THR A 157 -2.26 -2.46 -2.93
CA THR A 157 -1.44 -2.00 -1.83
C THR A 157 -1.14 -3.19 -0.93
N LEU A 158 0.12 -3.55 -0.82
CA LEU A 158 0.60 -4.68 -0.03
C LEU A 158 1.90 -4.28 0.69
N GLY A 159 2.80 -5.24 0.94
CA GLY A 159 4.02 -5.05 1.70
C GLY A 159 4.95 -3.97 1.11
N VAL A 160 5.33 -4.12 -0.15
CA VAL A 160 6.26 -3.17 -0.81
C VAL A 160 5.66 -1.78 -0.91
N LYS A 161 4.40 -1.65 -1.37
CA LYS A 161 3.76 -0.34 -1.55
C LYS A 161 3.55 0.38 -0.21
N ASN A 162 3.33 -0.34 0.92
CA ASN A 162 3.14 0.27 2.22
C ASN A 162 4.37 1.07 2.67
N LEU A 163 5.57 0.64 2.28
CA LEU A 163 6.81 1.33 2.64
C LEU A 163 6.96 2.73 2.03
N PHE A 164 6.12 3.09 1.05
CA PHE A 164 6.06 4.46 0.53
C PHE A 164 5.74 5.50 1.62
N GLY A 165 5.07 5.09 2.71
CA GLY A 165 4.87 5.90 3.90
C GLY A 165 6.16 6.24 4.68
N CYS A 166 7.31 5.61 4.37
CA CYS A 166 8.62 5.97 4.92
C CYS A 166 9.21 7.23 4.27
N ILE A 167 8.63 7.69 3.16
CA ILE A 167 8.98 8.96 2.51
C ILE A 167 8.20 10.08 3.19
N PRO A 168 8.86 11.12 3.75
CA PRO A 168 8.18 12.19 4.47
C PRO A 168 7.37 13.10 3.56
N GLY A 169 6.15 13.45 3.98
CA GLY A 169 5.32 14.55 3.52
C GLY A 169 5.36 14.86 2.01
N PRO A 170 5.71 16.09 1.61
CA PRO A 170 5.66 16.57 0.23
C PRO A 170 6.57 15.81 -0.75
N ARG A 171 7.60 15.09 -0.26
CA ARG A 171 8.51 14.27 -1.09
C ARG A 171 7.76 13.19 -1.87
N LYS A 172 6.61 12.72 -1.36
CA LYS A 172 5.74 11.78 -2.09
C LYS A 172 5.23 12.37 -3.41
N ALA A 173 4.84 13.67 -3.39
CA ALA A 173 4.42 14.37 -4.60
C ALA A 173 5.57 14.46 -5.63
N GLN A 174 6.79 14.73 -5.17
CA GLN A 174 7.99 14.72 -6.03
C GLN A 174 8.24 13.35 -6.66
N CYS A 175 8.06 12.26 -5.91
CA CYS A 175 8.16 10.90 -6.46
C CYS A 175 7.16 10.66 -7.60
N HIS A 176 5.92 11.12 -7.45
CA HIS A 176 4.92 11.03 -8.52
C HIS A 176 5.28 11.90 -9.73
N LEU A 177 5.81 13.11 -9.52
CA LEU A 177 6.30 13.97 -10.61
C LEU A 177 7.47 13.32 -11.37
N MET A 178 8.43 12.75 -10.65
CA MET A 178 9.58 12.06 -11.26
C MET A 178 9.14 10.84 -12.09
N ALA A 179 8.14 10.09 -11.62
CA ALA A 179 7.58 8.98 -12.36
C ALA A 179 6.72 9.43 -13.56
N GLY A 180 6.12 10.61 -13.48
CA GLY A 180 5.21 11.13 -14.49
C GLY A 180 4.02 10.20 -14.73
N GLU A 181 3.76 9.88 -15.97
CA GLU A 181 2.67 8.98 -16.39
C GLU A 181 3.09 7.50 -16.39
N ASP A 182 4.36 7.18 -16.16
CA ASP A 182 4.87 5.81 -16.19
C ASP A 182 4.67 5.11 -14.81
N ALA A 183 3.62 4.30 -14.72
CA ALA A 183 3.37 3.49 -13.52
C ALA A 183 4.53 2.50 -13.22
N LYS A 184 5.28 2.05 -14.24
CA LYS A 184 6.46 1.20 -14.04
C LYS A 184 7.61 2.00 -13.44
N ALA A 185 7.78 3.28 -13.81
CA ALA A 185 8.74 4.18 -13.17
C ALA A 185 8.38 4.40 -11.71
N PHE A 186 7.10 4.60 -11.39
CA PHE A 186 6.66 4.68 -10.00
C PHE A 186 6.89 3.38 -9.22
N ALA A 187 6.64 2.22 -9.83
CA ALA A 187 6.97 0.92 -9.23
C ALA A 187 8.48 0.78 -8.94
N ARG A 188 9.36 1.32 -9.77
CA ARG A 188 10.81 1.34 -9.54
C ARG A 188 11.15 2.15 -8.27
N ILE A 189 10.50 3.32 -8.07
CA ILE A 189 10.66 4.09 -6.83
C ILE A 189 10.25 3.25 -5.61
N LEU A 190 9.12 2.56 -5.68
CA LEU A 190 8.63 1.72 -4.58
C LEU A 190 9.59 0.56 -4.25
N VAL A 191 10.17 -0.06 -5.27
CA VAL A 191 11.18 -1.13 -5.09
C VAL A 191 12.49 -0.56 -4.54
N ASP A 192 12.90 0.64 -4.94
CA ASP A 192 14.06 1.33 -4.35
C ASP A 192 13.81 1.66 -2.87
N VAL A 193 12.60 2.14 -2.48
CA VAL A 193 12.22 2.33 -1.07
C VAL A 193 12.32 1.01 -0.30
N TYR A 194 11.77 -0.08 -0.83
CA TYR A 194 11.86 -1.40 -0.21
C TYR A 194 13.32 -1.83 0.03
N ARG A 195 14.21 -1.59 -0.94
CA ARG A 195 15.64 -1.93 -0.83
C ARG A 195 16.37 -1.11 0.23
N ILE A 196 15.95 0.13 0.44
CA ILE A 196 16.54 1.01 1.47
C ILE A 196 16.02 0.64 2.86
N VAL A 197 14.71 0.45 3.00
CA VAL A 197 14.07 0.21 4.30
C VAL A 197 14.31 -1.22 4.80
N GLN A 198 14.27 -2.21 3.92
CA GLN A 198 14.48 -3.64 4.23
C GLN A 198 13.77 -4.07 5.51
N PRO A 199 12.42 -4.05 5.57
CA PRO A 199 11.72 -4.42 6.78
C PRO A 199 12.09 -5.84 7.20
N SER A 200 12.38 -6.02 8.50
CA SER A 200 12.77 -7.32 9.06
C SER A 200 11.59 -8.30 9.08
N LEU A 201 10.37 -7.77 9.24
CA LEU A 201 9.13 -8.53 9.28
C LEU A 201 8.02 -7.73 8.59
N THR A 202 7.23 -8.40 7.77
CA THR A 202 5.99 -7.86 7.21
C THR A 202 4.82 -8.73 7.65
N ILE A 203 3.78 -8.11 8.23
CA ILE A 203 2.55 -8.75 8.66
C ILE A 203 1.39 -8.09 7.92
N LEU A 204 0.84 -8.78 6.94
CA LEU A 204 -0.27 -8.27 6.12
C LEU A 204 -1.60 -8.50 6.81
N ASP A 205 -2.28 -7.40 7.11
CA ASP A 205 -3.66 -7.42 7.57
C ASP A 205 -4.61 -7.68 6.39
N GLY A 206 -4.99 -8.95 6.23
CA GLY A 206 -5.97 -9.46 5.29
C GLY A 206 -7.21 -10.03 5.98
N ILE A 207 -7.49 -9.73 7.24
CA ILE A 207 -8.71 -10.22 7.92
C ILE A 207 -9.94 -9.63 7.21
N VAL A 208 -10.01 -8.31 7.09
CA VAL A 208 -10.93 -7.64 6.17
C VAL A 208 -10.09 -6.81 5.21
N GLY A 209 -10.08 -7.17 3.95
CA GLY A 209 -9.40 -6.40 2.90
C GLY A 209 -10.32 -5.40 2.23
N MET A 210 -9.81 -4.75 1.18
CA MET A 210 -10.59 -3.86 0.31
C MET A 210 -10.44 -4.28 -1.14
N GLU A 211 -11.55 -4.35 -1.85
CA GLU A 211 -11.63 -4.62 -3.28
C GLU A 211 -12.21 -3.45 -4.08
N GLY A 212 -12.21 -3.52 -5.41
CA GLY A 212 -12.76 -2.49 -6.30
C GLY A 212 -11.87 -1.25 -6.39
N ASN A 213 -12.43 -0.06 -6.31
CA ASN A 213 -11.74 1.21 -6.55
C ASN A 213 -10.98 1.75 -5.33
N GLY A 214 -10.05 0.93 -4.76
CA GLY A 214 -9.13 1.39 -3.73
C GLY A 214 -8.11 2.42 -4.21
N PRO A 215 -7.32 2.98 -3.29
CA PRO A 215 -7.07 2.53 -1.93
C PRO A 215 -8.01 3.11 -0.85
N ASN A 216 -8.97 3.96 -1.22
CA ASN A 216 -9.82 4.71 -0.30
C ASN A 216 -11.32 4.47 -0.49
N SER A 217 -11.77 4.27 -1.73
CA SER A 217 -13.18 4.22 -2.11
C SER A 217 -13.60 2.82 -2.60
N GLY A 218 -12.83 1.79 -2.24
CA GLY A 218 -13.20 0.40 -2.48
C GLY A 218 -14.21 -0.11 -1.45
N ARG A 219 -14.61 -1.36 -1.59
CA ARG A 219 -15.53 -2.07 -0.72
C ARG A 219 -14.76 -3.00 0.23
N PRO A 220 -15.04 -2.96 1.55
CA PRO A 220 -14.53 -3.97 2.47
C PRO A 220 -14.99 -5.38 2.08
N ILE A 221 -14.09 -6.35 2.16
CA ILE A 221 -14.35 -7.76 1.89
C ILE A 221 -13.70 -8.64 2.97
N PRO A 222 -14.41 -9.63 3.54
CA PRO A 222 -13.82 -10.57 4.48
C PRO A 222 -12.91 -11.55 3.74
N ILE A 223 -11.60 -11.38 3.89
CA ILE A 223 -10.59 -12.30 3.36
C ILE A 223 -10.22 -13.34 4.43
N ARG A 224 -10.23 -12.95 5.71
CA ARG A 224 -9.99 -13.80 6.89
C ARG A 224 -8.61 -14.44 6.92
N LEU A 225 -7.61 -13.77 6.37
CA LEU A 225 -6.22 -14.21 6.33
C LEU A 225 -5.30 -13.20 6.98
N LEU A 226 -4.32 -13.72 7.69
CA LEU A 226 -3.13 -13.00 8.16
C LEU A 226 -1.91 -13.65 7.52
N LEU A 227 -1.05 -12.88 6.89
CA LEU A 227 0.18 -13.38 6.28
C LEU A 227 1.38 -12.71 6.92
N SER A 228 2.44 -13.48 7.17
CA SER A 228 3.72 -12.92 7.65
C SER A 228 4.90 -13.44 6.86
N SER A 229 5.90 -12.60 6.67
CA SER A 229 7.16 -12.95 6.01
C SER A 229 8.29 -12.01 6.44
N GLY A 230 9.51 -12.51 6.46
CA GLY A 230 10.73 -11.68 6.50
C GLY A 230 11.02 -10.96 5.20
N ASP A 231 10.25 -11.22 4.14
CA ASP A 231 10.42 -10.61 2.81
C ASP A 231 9.08 -10.12 2.26
N SER A 232 8.91 -8.79 2.17
CA SER A 232 7.69 -8.17 1.64
C SER A 232 7.41 -8.56 0.18
N LEU A 233 8.44 -8.76 -0.65
CA LEU A 233 8.25 -9.15 -2.05
C LEU A 233 7.69 -10.57 -2.17
N SER A 234 8.20 -11.51 -1.40
CA SER A 234 7.68 -12.88 -1.37
C SER A 234 6.23 -12.92 -0.87
N LEU A 235 5.91 -12.12 0.15
CA LEU A 235 4.54 -11.98 0.63
C LEU A 235 3.61 -11.43 -0.46
N ASP A 236 4.02 -10.37 -1.17
CA ASP A 236 3.25 -9.78 -2.26
C ASP A 236 3.05 -10.76 -3.44
N GLN A 237 4.03 -11.63 -3.71
CA GLN A 237 3.92 -12.70 -4.71
C GLN A 237 2.89 -13.77 -4.31
N ILE A 238 2.89 -14.22 -3.05
CA ILE A 238 1.91 -15.18 -2.54
C ILE A 238 0.50 -14.60 -2.56
N VAL A 239 0.32 -13.30 -2.31
CA VAL A 239 -0.99 -12.65 -2.48
C VAL A 239 -1.47 -12.75 -3.93
N CYS A 240 -0.59 -12.61 -4.92
CA CYS A 240 -0.97 -12.83 -6.33
C CYS A 240 -1.43 -14.27 -6.58
N ASP A 241 -0.74 -15.26 -6.02
CA ASP A 241 -1.12 -16.68 -6.13
C ASP A 241 -2.49 -16.93 -5.49
N LEU A 242 -2.76 -16.37 -4.29
CA LEU A 242 -4.06 -16.45 -3.60
C LEU A 242 -5.21 -15.83 -4.42
N LEU A 243 -4.93 -14.78 -5.18
CA LEU A 243 -5.87 -14.11 -6.07
C LEU A 243 -5.99 -14.79 -7.45
N GLY A 244 -5.18 -15.82 -7.72
CA GLY A 244 -5.17 -16.52 -9.01
C GLY A 244 -4.66 -15.67 -10.17
N ILE A 245 -3.78 -14.71 -9.92
CA ILE A 245 -3.17 -13.83 -10.92
C ILE A 245 -1.66 -14.09 -11.05
N ALA A 246 -1.12 -13.84 -12.24
CA ALA A 246 0.32 -13.96 -12.43
C ALA A 246 1.08 -12.99 -11.50
N ARG A 247 2.14 -13.47 -10.82
CA ARG A 247 2.95 -12.67 -9.89
C ARG A 247 3.45 -11.36 -10.50
N LYS A 248 3.82 -11.37 -11.79
CA LYS A 248 4.25 -10.19 -12.57
C LYS A 248 3.10 -9.26 -13.00
N SER A 249 1.85 -9.58 -12.68
CA SER A 249 0.73 -8.64 -12.86
C SER A 249 0.83 -7.45 -11.91
N LEU A 250 1.39 -7.64 -10.71
CA LEU A 250 1.74 -6.57 -9.80
C LEU A 250 3.03 -5.87 -10.27
N LEU A 251 2.96 -4.56 -10.53
CA LEU A 251 4.10 -3.82 -11.13
C LEU A 251 5.33 -3.82 -10.22
N THR A 252 5.18 -3.78 -8.91
CA THR A 252 6.30 -3.89 -7.96
C THR A 252 7.00 -5.24 -8.08
N ASN A 253 6.24 -6.35 -8.17
CA ASN A 253 6.81 -7.67 -8.40
C ASN A 253 7.51 -7.75 -9.75
N ARG A 254 6.89 -7.23 -10.83
CA ARG A 254 7.52 -7.20 -12.17
C ARG A 254 8.87 -6.50 -12.14
N VAL A 255 8.93 -5.32 -11.53
CA VAL A 255 10.19 -4.57 -11.36
C VAL A 255 11.18 -5.33 -10.51
N ALA A 256 10.74 -5.99 -9.45
CA ALA A 256 11.61 -6.82 -8.61
C ALA A 256 12.21 -8.00 -9.38
N PHE A 257 11.42 -8.69 -10.21
CA PHE A 257 11.93 -9.74 -11.10
C PHE A 257 12.92 -9.20 -12.13
N ASP A 258 12.63 -8.03 -12.76
CA ASP A 258 13.54 -7.37 -13.69
C ASP A 258 14.89 -6.98 -13.02
N GLN A 259 14.92 -6.85 -11.69
CA GLN A 259 16.11 -6.51 -10.88
C GLN A 259 16.72 -7.70 -10.13
N ALA A 260 16.29 -8.91 -10.41
CA ALA A 260 16.72 -10.15 -9.74
C ALA A 260 16.46 -10.18 -8.21
N LEU A 261 15.43 -9.45 -7.74
CA LEU A 261 14.98 -9.46 -6.35
C LEU A 261 13.79 -10.41 -6.12
N GLY A 262 13.00 -10.69 -7.16
CA GLY A 262 11.87 -11.61 -7.10
C GLY A 262 12.34 -13.05 -6.85
N LYS A 263 11.55 -13.81 -6.09
CA LYS A 263 11.82 -15.21 -5.78
C LYS A 263 10.94 -16.12 -6.63
N GLU A 264 11.55 -17.09 -7.30
CA GLU A 264 10.79 -18.12 -8.04
C GLU A 264 10.15 -19.13 -7.06
N GLU A 265 10.92 -19.57 -6.07
CA GLU A 265 10.47 -20.51 -5.05
C GLU A 265 10.25 -19.80 -3.71
N ILE A 266 9.08 -19.99 -3.12
CA ILE A 266 8.68 -19.46 -1.82
C ILE A 266 8.05 -20.59 -1.01
N ASP A 267 8.57 -20.83 0.19
CA ASP A 267 7.98 -21.80 1.09
C ASP A 267 6.71 -21.23 1.73
N VAL A 268 5.58 -21.88 1.51
CA VAL A 268 4.30 -21.49 2.11
C VAL A 268 4.03 -22.36 3.33
N LEU A 269 3.83 -21.70 4.48
CA LEU A 269 3.69 -22.36 5.79
C LEU A 269 2.30 -22.09 6.38
N GLY A 270 1.72 -23.06 7.07
CA GLY A 270 0.36 -23.00 7.61
C GLY A 270 -0.68 -23.38 6.55
N GLY A 271 -1.46 -22.44 6.06
CA GLY A 271 -2.47 -22.70 5.03
C GLY A 271 -1.86 -22.95 3.65
N LYS A 272 -2.38 -23.95 2.91
CA LYS A 272 -2.03 -24.14 1.49
C LYS A 272 -2.78 -23.14 0.62
N VAL A 273 -2.11 -22.58 -0.38
CA VAL A 273 -2.68 -21.58 -1.32
C VAL A 273 -3.98 -22.11 -1.96
N GLU A 274 -4.00 -23.37 -2.37
CA GLU A 274 -5.13 -24.01 -3.04
C GLU A 274 -6.40 -24.03 -2.17
N ASN A 275 -6.23 -24.18 -0.84
CA ASN A 275 -7.33 -24.29 0.12
C ASN A 275 -7.93 -22.94 0.55
N VAL A 276 -7.19 -21.83 0.31
CA VAL A 276 -7.58 -20.49 0.74
C VAL A 276 -7.66 -19.50 -0.42
N LYS A 277 -7.68 -20.00 -1.67
CA LYS A 277 -7.77 -19.19 -2.88
C LYS A 277 -9.02 -18.32 -2.88
N ILE A 278 -8.86 -17.05 -3.26
CA ILE A 278 -9.95 -16.07 -3.31
C ILE A 278 -10.47 -15.97 -4.73
N SER A 279 -11.64 -16.56 -4.99
CA SER A 279 -12.22 -16.67 -6.34
C SER A 279 -13.06 -15.47 -6.79
N SER A 280 -13.52 -14.64 -5.87
CA SER A 280 -14.49 -13.57 -6.12
C SER A 280 -13.99 -12.16 -5.82
N PHE A 281 -12.67 -11.91 -5.97
CA PHE A 281 -12.08 -10.61 -5.68
C PHE A 281 -12.28 -9.62 -6.85
N GLN A 282 -12.83 -8.44 -6.56
CA GLN A 282 -13.04 -7.39 -7.55
C GLN A 282 -11.79 -6.52 -7.69
N PHE A 283 -11.12 -6.63 -8.81
CA PHE A 283 -9.95 -5.82 -9.11
C PHE A 283 -10.33 -4.37 -9.44
N PRO A 284 -9.40 -3.41 -9.25
CA PRO A 284 -9.64 -2.02 -9.60
C PRO A 284 -9.71 -1.88 -11.13
N THR A 285 -10.43 -0.87 -11.60
CA THR A 285 -10.37 -0.46 -13.01
C THR A 285 -8.93 -0.04 -13.32
N LEU A 286 -8.27 -0.74 -14.24
CA LEU A 286 -6.88 -0.47 -14.60
C LEU A 286 -6.72 0.97 -15.10
N SER A 287 -5.78 1.70 -14.53
CA SER A 287 -5.48 3.08 -14.94
C SER A 287 -4.72 3.16 -16.27
N GLN A 288 -3.94 2.12 -16.58
CA GLN A 288 -3.11 2.05 -17.81
C GLN A 288 -3.04 0.63 -18.34
N VAL A 289 -3.10 0.49 -19.66
CA VAL A 289 -2.82 -0.75 -20.38
C VAL A 289 -1.73 -0.47 -21.41
N ASN A 290 -0.68 -1.28 -21.40
CA ASN A 290 0.34 -1.19 -22.45
C ASN A 290 -0.22 -1.80 -23.75
N TRP A 291 -0.40 -0.95 -24.76
CA TRP A 291 -0.92 -1.32 -26.08
C TRP A 291 0.18 -1.67 -27.08
N GLY A 292 1.46 -1.57 -26.70
CA GLY A 292 2.59 -1.79 -27.59
C GLY A 292 2.73 -0.73 -28.69
N LEU A 293 2.05 0.40 -28.56
CA LEU A 293 2.07 1.47 -29.56
C LEU A 293 3.33 2.35 -29.42
N PRO A 294 3.86 2.90 -30.52
CA PRO A 294 4.93 3.91 -30.49
C PRO A 294 4.55 5.11 -29.59
N GLY A 295 5.53 5.69 -28.91
CA GLY A 295 5.29 6.72 -27.88
C GLY A 295 4.52 7.95 -28.37
N PHE A 296 4.73 8.40 -29.65
CA PHE A 296 4.00 9.51 -30.21
C PHE A 296 2.51 9.18 -30.43
N LEU A 297 2.19 7.95 -30.85
CA LEU A 297 0.83 7.50 -31.09
C LEU A 297 0.08 7.27 -29.77
N SER A 298 0.76 6.68 -28.76
CA SER A 298 0.19 6.51 -27.42
C SER A 298 -0.08 7.85 -26.75
N ARG A 299 0.75 8.88 -27.01
CA ARG A 299 0.53 10.24 -26.49
C ARG A 299 -0.66 10.93 -27.17
N ALA A 300 -0.81 10.80 -28.49
CA ALA A 300 -1.95 11.33 -29.23
C ALA A 300 -3.27 10.68 -28.79
N LEU A 301 -3.24 9.37 -28.53
CA LEU A 301 -4.42 8.58 -28.12
C LEU A 301 -4.57 8.45 -26.58
N LYS A 302 -3.81 9.22 -25.81
CA LYS A 302 -3.78 9.15 -24.34
C LYS A 302 -5.18 9.06 -23.71
N ASN A 303 -6.08 9.94 -24.08
CA ASN A 303 -7.44 10.00 -23.54
C ASN A 303 -8.31 8.78 -23.90
N ALA A 304 -7.99 8.09 -24.98
CA ALA A 304 -8.67 6.87 -25.41
C ALA A 304 -8.11 5.63 -24.69
N LEU A 305 -6.79 5.60 -24.48
CA LEU A 305 -6.03 4.44 -24.03
C LEU A 305 -5.81 4.39 -22.50
N THR A 306 -6.02 5.49 -21.78
CA THR A 306 -5.77 5.54 -20.33
C THR A 306 -7.02 6.01 -19.56
N SER A 307 -7.15 5.51 -18.33
CA SER A 307 -8.16 6.02 -17.41
C SER A 307 -7.80 7.41 -16.90
N LYS A 308 -8.80 8.21 -16.55
CA LYS A 308 -8.62 9.55 -15.99
C LYS A 308 -9.47 9.77 -14.74
N PRO A 309 -9.00 10.57 -13.76
CA PRO A 309 -9.82 10.95 -12.64
C PRO A 309 -10.94 11.88 -13.10
N ALA A 310 -12.09 11.81 -12.44
CA ALA A 310 -13.23 12.71 -12.67
C ALA A 310 -13.99 12.93 -11.38
N VAL A 311 -14.56 14.12 -11.21
CA VAL A 311 -15.38 14.46 -10.05
C VAL A 311 -16.77 13.85 -10.21
N VAL A 312 -17.32 13.37 -9.10
CA VAL A 312 -18.72 13.01 -8.92
C VAL A 312 -19.33 14.15 -8.10
N GLU A 313 -19.97 15.08 -8.78
CA GLU A 313 -20.41 16.36 -8.19
C GLU A 313 -21.41 16.18 -7.04
N GLU A 314 -22.26 15.14 -7.13
CA GLU A 314 -23.33 14.85 -6.17
C GLU A 314 -22.79 14.55 -4.76
N ILE A 315 -21.56 14.02 -4.66
CA ILE A 315 -20.94 13.68 -3.39
C ILE A 315 -19.75 14.58 -3.02
N CYS A 316 -19.39 15.52 -3.91
CA CYS A 316 -18.27 16.42 -3.71
C CYS A 316 -18.61 17.53 -2.71
N LYS A 317 -17.96 17.54 -1.52
CA LYS A 317 -18.10 18.59 -0.51
C LYS A 317 -17.21 19.80 -0.70
N LYS A 318 -16.47 19.87 -1.81
CA LYS A 318 -15.65 21.05 -2.18
C LYS A 318 -14.60 21.43 -1.13
N CYS A 319 -13.99 20.44 -0.46
CA CYS A 319 -13.01 20.64 0.62
C CYS A 319 -11.59 20.97 0.13
N ASP A 320 -11.34 20.90 -1.19
CA ASP A 320 -10.06 21.21 -1.87
C ASP A 320 -8.86 20.33 -1.50
N GLU A 321 -9.01 19.23 -0.75
CA GLU A 321 -7.91 18.34 -0.45
C GLU A 321 -7.26 17.74 -1.71
N CYS A 322 -8.08 17.47 -2.73
CA CYS A 322 -7.63 16.93 -4.00
C CYS A 322 -6.83 17.95 -4.85
N THR A 323 -7.11 19.24 -4.73
CA THR A 323 -6.35 20.29 -5.42
C THR A 323 -4.98 20.49 -4.77
N LYS A 324 -4.93 20.52 -3.43
CA LYS A 324 -3.70 20.70 -2.64
C LYS A 324 -2.68 19.60 -2.87
N ILE A 325 -3.15 18.35 -3.09
CA ILE A 325 -2.26 17.19 -3.27
C ILE A 325 -1.83 16.98 -4.72
N CYS A 326 -2.42 17.67 -5.68
CA CYS A 326 -2.16 17.44 -7.10
C CYS A 326 -0.73 17.82 -7.47
N PRO A 327 0.20 16.86 -7.75
CA PRO A 327 1.61 17.18 -7.96
C PRO A 327 1.85 18.11 -9.17
N PRO A 328 1.17 17.93 -10.33
CA PRO A 328 1.31 18.82 -11.47
C PRO A 328 0.33 20.00 -11.47
N GLU A 329 -0.39 20.25 -10.34
CA GLU A 329 -1.41 21.31 -10.22
C GLU A 329 -2.50 21.26 -11.32
N ALA A 330 -2.74 20.07 -11.86
CA ALA A 330 -3.67 19.83 -12.96
C ALA A 330 -5.14 19.81 -12.52
N LEU A 331 -5.43 20.01 -11.24
CA LEU A 331 -6.77 20.09 -10.68
C LEU A 331 -6.94 21.42 -9.96
N THR A 332 -7.83 22.25 -10.46
CA THR A 332 -8.07 23.60 -9.94
C THR A 332 -9.56 23.84 -9.68
N ARG A 333 -9.85 24.76 -8.76
CA ARG A 333 -11.21 25.25 -8.54
C ARG A 333 -11.49 26.45 -9.44
N LYS A 334 -12.58 26.41 -10.21
CA LYS A 334 -13.12 27.55 -10.97
C LYS A 334 -14.54 27.82 -10.49
N GLY A 335 -14.69 28.85 -9.66
CA GLY A 335 -15.96 29.13 -9.01
C GLY A 335 -16.43 27.99 -8.10
N LYS A 336 -17.56 27.36 -8.43
CA LYS A 336 -18.11 26.21 -7.68
C LYS A 336 -17.60 24.86 -8.18
N ASP A 337 -16.93 24.80 -9.33
CA ASP A 337 -16.56 23.55 -10.00
C ASP A 337 -15.09 23.21 -9.82
N LEU A 338 -14.80 21.90 -9.77
CA LEU A 338 -13.46 21.34 -9.83
C LEU A 338 -13.13 20.94 -11.27
N VAL A 339 -12.10 21.56 -11.85
CA VAL A 339 -11.74 21.39 -13.25
C VAL A 339 -10.38 20.71 -13.38
N PHE A 340 -10.34 19.62 -14.15
CA PHE A 340 -9.11 18.90 -14.50
C PHE A 340 -8.52 19.42 -15.82
N ASP A 341 -7.27 19.86 -15.79
CA ASP A 341 -6.46 19.97 -16.99
C ASP A 341 -5.83 18.61 -17.34
N TYR A 342 -6.48 17.87 -18.23
CA TYR A 342 -6.01 16.54 -18.61
C TYR A 342 -4.74 16.55 -19.50
N LYS A 343 -4.28 17.72 -19.94
CA LYS A 343 -2.98 17.87 -20.64
C LYS A 343 -1.84 17.81 -19.63
N GLN A 344 -2.01 18.46 -18.46
CA GLN A 344 -1.03 18.44 -17.37
C GLN A 344 -1.16 17.21 -16.48
N CYS A 345 -2.35 16.60 -16.39
CA CYS A 345 -2.62 15.49 -15.49
C CYS A 345 -1.75 14.25 -15.81
N ILE A 346 -0.91 13.84 -14.86
CA ILE A 346 -0.02 12.67 -14.95
C ILE A 346 -0.70 11.34 -14.57
N ARG A 347 -2.00 11.32 -14.31
CA ARG A 347 -2.78 10.11 -13.99
C ARG A 347 -2.26 9.35 -12.76
N CYS A 348 -1.68 10.03 -11.78
CA CYS A 348 -1.20 9.43 -10.52
C CYS A 348 -2.32 9.05 -9.58
N PHE A 349 -3.51 9.60 -9.74
CA PHE A 349 -4.69 9.38 -8.90
C PHE A 349 -4.53 9.79 -7.42
N CYS A 350 -3.53 10.61 -7.07
CA CYS A 350 -3.39 11.16 -5.72
C CYS A 350 -4.68 11.87 -5.25
N CYS A 351 -5.37 12.55 -6.16
CA CYS A 351 -6.66 13.20 -5.87
C CYS A 351 -7.76 12.19 -5.45
N LEU A 352 -7.73 10.96 -5.99
CA LEU A 352 -8.65 9.90 -5.59
C LEU A 352 -8.27 9.36 -4.21
N GLU A 353 -6.98 9.20 -3.95
CA GLU A 353 -6.48 8.64 -2.69
C GLU A 353 -6.86 9.52 -1.48
N VAL A 354 -6.85 10.85 -1.66
CA VAL A 354 -7.06 11.79 -0.55
C VAL A 354 -8.50 12.23 -0.36
N CYS A 355 -9.38 11.97 -1.31
CA CYS A 355 -10.76 12.43 -1.24
C CYS A 355 -11.52 11.79 -0.05
N PRO A 356 -11.91 12.54 0.99
CA PRO A 356 -12.56 11.97 2.17
C PRO A 356 -13.95 11.39 1.86
N GLU A 357 -14.63 11.97 0.87
CA GLU A 357 -15.97 11.54 0.46
C GLU A 357 -15.95 10.48 -0.65
N GLY A 358 -14.78 10.18 -1.24
CA GLY A 358 -14.69 9.31 -2.41
C GLY A 358 -15.28 9.93 -3.67
N ALA A 359 -15.35 11.25 -3.74
CA ALA A 359 -15.96 12.00 -4.85
C ALA A 359 -15.13 12.03 -6.13
N ILE A 360 -13.93 11.42 -6.14
CA ILE A 360 -13.13 11.26 -7.36
C ILE A 360 -13.31 9.83 -7.87
N SER A 361 -13.79 9.70 -9.08
CA SER A 361 -14.00 8.42 -9.78
C SER A 361 -12.94 8.18 -10.85
N ILE A 362 -12.82 6.93 -11.29
CA ILE A 362 -11.95 6.54 -12.41
C ILE A 362 -12.83 6.43 -13.66
N LYS A 363 -12.62 7.31 -14.64
CA LYS A 363 -13.26 7.19 -15.95
C LYS A 363 -12.31 6.50 -16.92
N PRO A 364 -12.56 5.25 -17.33
CA PRO A 364 -11.72 4.57 -18.31
C PRO A 364 -11.83 5.25 -19.68
N GLY A 365 -10.72 5.30 -20.41
CA GLY A 365 -10.73 5.70 -21.82
C GLY A 365 -11.62 4.76 -22.63
N TRP A 366 -12.17 5.24 -23.74
CA TRP A 366 -13.14 4.46 -24.51
C TRP A 366 -12.57 3.12 -25.00
N ALA A 367 -11.31 3.06 -25.41
CA ALA A 367 -10.65 1.84 -25.85
C ALA A 367 -10.46 0.82 -24.70
N LEU A 368 -10.27 1.28 -23.46
CA LEU A 368 -10.22 0.41 -22.28
C LEU A 368 -11.58 -0.25 -22.00
N ARG A 369 -12.68 0.49 -22.24
CA ARG A 369 -14.05 -0.07 -22.11
C ARG A 369 -14.31 -1.21 -23.07
N LEU A 370 -13.78 -1.13 -24.27
CA LEU A 370 -13.88 -2.21 -25.26
C LEU A 370 -13.09 -3.45 -24.80
N LYS A 371 -11.84 -3.26 -24.34
CA LYS A 371 -11.00 -4.38 -23.91
C LYS A 371 -11.52 -5.09 -22.65
N SER A 372 -12.10 -4.36 -21.69
CA SER A 372 -12.69 -4.96 -20.49
C SER A 372 -13.89 -5.87 -20.79
N LYS A 373 -14.67 -5.59 -21.84
CA LYS A 373 -15.76 -6.48 -22.30
C LYS A 373 -15.24 -7.80 -22.89
N PHE A 374 -14.01 -7.83 -23.40
CA PHE A 374 -13.41 -9.05 -23.98
C PHE A 374 -12.58 -9.86 -22.98
N GLN A 375 -12.20 -9.29 -21.82
CA GLN A 375 -11.36 -9.98 -20.83
C GLN A 375 -12.15 -10.56 -19.64
N ASN A 376 -13.44 -10.36 -19.58
CA ASN A 376 -14.30 -10.92 -18.52
C ASN A 376 -15.46 -11.72 -19.17
N PRO A 377 -15.26 -13.02 -19.50
CA PRO A 377 -16.31 -13.85 -20.12
C PRO A 377 -17.50 -14.15 -19.20
N ASN A 378 -17.43 -13.73 -17.91
CA ASN A 378 -18.47 -13.98 -16.89
C ASN A 378 -19.34 -12.75 -16.55
N VAL A 379 -19.32 -11.68 -17.34
CA VAL A 379 -20.30 -10.59 -17.23
C VAL A 379 -21.27 -10.74 -18.39
N LYS A 380 -22.29 -11.57 -18.18
CA LYS A 380 -23.59 -11.47 -18.86
C LYS A 380 -24.51 -10.59 -18.03
#